data_32a4c43add167c57f2bb46dab9f346e7
#
_entry.id   32a4c43add167c57f2bb46dab9f346e7
#
_cell.length_a   1.000
_cell.length_b   1.000
_cell.length_c   1.000
_cell.angle_alpha   90.00
_cell.angle_beta   90.00
_cell.angle_gamma   90.00
#
_symmetry.space_group_name_H-M   'P 1'
#
loop_
_entity.id
_entity.type
_entity.pdbx_description
1 polymer ?
#
loop_
_entity_poly.entity_id
_entity_poly.type
_entity_poly.pdbx_seq_one_letter_code
_entity_poly.pdbx_strand_id
1 'polypeptide(L)'
;RIIEFNPDILFSVDSPDFTLRVAKKVKKINPNIKTIHYVAPQVWVWREGRVKKIKKFLDHVLLLFNFEKKYFDKENIKNTFVGHPLLENNENVKADLSNLINNGKKIISLYAGSRSSETSILLPILIDFIKLMNEKFNQYHFVFHSTDQNKNLINDEIKKLNIENIEVISDENIKSQILSKSIFAVSKSGTVSLEICNSKVPSVIIYKMNFLNFMIV
;
A
#
# COMPACT_ATOMS: atom_id res chain seq x y z
N ARG A 1 -24.45 10.81 -18.74
CA ARG A 1 -23.96 9.51 -19.24
C ARG A 1 -24.45 8.32 -18.40
N ILE A 2 -24.16 8.23 -17.05
CA ILE A 2 -24.64 7.09 -16.22
C ILE A 2 -26.16 6.98 -16.25
N ILE A 3 -26.87 8.09 -16.08
CA ILE A 3 -28.35 8.12 -16.09
C ILE A 3 -28.92 7.80 -17.48
N GLU A 4 -28.29 8.28 -18.54
CA GLU A 4 -28.66 8.00 -19.95
C GLU A 4 -28.46 6.52 -20.27
N PHE A 5 -27.37 5.92 -19.77
CA PHE A 5 -27.08 4.50 -19.90
C PHE A 5 -28.06 3.62 -19.11
N ASN A 6 -28.63 4.16 -18.03
CA ASN A 6 -29.61 3.51 -17.13
C ASN A 6 -29.21 2.10 -16.68
N PRO A 7 -28.05 1.93 -16.02
CA PRO A 7 -27.59 0.62 -15.58
C PRO A 7 -28.44 0.08 -14.44
N ASP A 8 -28.50 -1.24 -14.28
CA ASP A 8 -29.10 -1.88 -13.12
C ASP A 8 -28.24 -1.68 -11.86
N ILE A 9 -26.91 -1.66 -12.04
CA ILE A 9 -25.92 -1.58 -10.97
C ILE A 9 -24.87 -0.50 -11.28
N LEU A 10 -24.62 0.37 -10.33
CA LEU A 10 -23.45 1.24 -10.28
C LEU A 10 -22.42 0.61 -9.33
N PHE A 11 -21.40 -0.01 -9.90
CA PHE A 11 -20.26 -0.53 -9.16
C PHE A 11 -19.14 0.51 -9.14
N SER A 12 -18.65 0.85 -7.95
CA SER A 12 -17.57 1.83 -7.78
C SER A 12 -16.44 1.25 -6.94
N VAL A 13 -15.19 1.59 -7.27
CA VAL A 13 -13.99 1.07 -6.65
C VAL A 13 -13.19 2.23 -6.09
N ASP A 14 -12.84 2.16 -4.78
CA ASP A 14 -11.96 3.11 -4.09
C ASP A 14 -12.33 4.59 -4.30
N SER A 15 -11.40 5.51 -4.03
CA SER A 15 -11.56 6.96 -4.25
C SER A 15 -12.86 7.54 -3.67
N PRO A 16 -13.17 7.29 -2.38
CA PRO A 16 -14.50 7.53 -1.79
C PRO A 16 -14.94 8.99 -1.86
N ASP A 17 -14.02 9.93 -1.94
CA ASP A 17 -14.37 11.35 -2.04
C ASP A 17 -14.95 11.73 -3.42
N PHE A 18 -14.64 10.95 -4.44
CA PHE A 18 -15.22 11.08 -5.78
C PHE A 18 -16.40 10.12 -5.97
N THR A 19 -16.16 8.83 -5.82
CA THR A 19 -17.11 7.76 -6.16
C THR A 19 -18.39 7.81 -5.34
N LEU A 20 -18.30 8.12 -4.04
CA LEU A 20 -19.49 8.26 -3.19
C LEU A 20 -20.33 9.50 -3.53
N ARG A 21 -19.71 10.57 -4.04
CA ARG A 21 -20.46 11.74 -4.55
C ARG A 21 -21.23 11.38 -5.82
N VAL A 22 -20.62 10.57 -6.70
CA VAL A 22 -21.29 10.05 -7.91
C VAL A 22 -22.47 9.16 -7.51
N ALA A 23 -22.24 8.16 -6.66
CA ALA A 23 -23.29 7.25 -6.19
C ALA A 23 -24.47 8.02 -5.56
N LYS A 24 -24.18 9.01 -4.70
CA LYS A 24 -25.21 9.87 -4.10
C LYS A 24 -26.04 10.63 -5.15
N LYS A 25 -25.40 11.20 -6.19
CA LYS A 25 -26.10 11.90 -7.26
C LYS A 25 -26.96 10.94 -8.09
N VAL A 26 -26.40 9.78 -8.45
CA VAL A 26 -27.12 8.76 -9.22
C VAL A 26 -28.35 8.28 -8.45
N LYS A 27 -28.21 7.94 -7.17
CA LYS A 27 -29.30 7.46 -6.31
C LYS A 27 -30.41 8.50 -6.11
N LYS A 28 -30.03 9.80 -6.12
CA LYS A 28 -31.01 10.89 -6.04
C LYS A 28 -31.87 11.00 -7.31
N ILE A 29 -31.29 10.74 -8.49
CA ILE A 29 -31.98 10.86 -9.78
C ILE A 29 -32.76 9.59 -10.11
N ASN A 30 -32.13 8.42 -9.93
CA ASN A 30 -32.75 7.12 -10.14
C ASN A 30 -32.51 6.17 -8.93
N PRO A 31 -33.46 6.10 -7.98
CA PRO A 31 -33.33 5.25 -6.79
C PRO A 31 -33.27 3.75 -7.09
N ASN A 32 -33.71 3.31 -8.27
CA ASN A 32 -33.76 1.90 -8.65
C ASN A 32 -32.36 1.34 -8.97
N ILE A 33 -31.42 2.18 -9.42
CA ILE A 33 -30.05 1.77 -9.68
C ILE A 33 -29.42 1.29 -8.37
N LYS A 34 -28.97 0.02 -8.32
CA LYS A 34 -28.25 -0.52 -7.17
C LYS A 34 -26.85 0.06 -7.11
N THR A 35 -26.41 0.51 -5.94
CA THR A 35 -25.11 1.12 -5.72
C THR A 35 -24.25 0.23 -4.85
N ILE A 36 -23.16 -0.29 -5.41
CA ILE A 36 -22.19 -1.16 -4.74
C ILE A 36 -20.83 -0.45 -4.72
N HIS A 37 -20.17 -0.46 -3.57
CA HIS A 37 -18.85 0.15 -3.41
C HIS A 37 -17.84 -0.85 -2.89
N TYR A 38 -16.73 -0.99 -3.59
CA TYR A 38 -15.59 -1.82 -3.22
C TYR A 38 -14.46 -0.94 -2.68
N VAL A 39 -13.78 -1.37 -1.64
CA VAL A 39 -12.83 -0.63 -0.80
C VAL A 39 -13.54 0.41 0.07
N ALA A 40 -14.00 -0.03 1.21
CA ALA A 40 -14.72 0.81 2.16
C ALA A 40 -13.92 2.07 2.56
N PRO A 41 -14.59 3.23 2.71
CA PRO A 41 -13.91 4.40 3.24
C PRO A 41 -13.45 4.14 4.68
N GLN A 42 -12.26 4.62 5.03
CA GLN A 42 -11.67 4.45 6.36
C GLN A 42 -12.48 5.21 7.42
N VAL A 43 -13.53 4.57 7.92
CA VAL A 43 -14.45 5.17 8.91
C VAL A 43 -14.01 4.95 10.36
N TRP A 44 -13.08 4.03 10.59
CA TRP A 44 -12.60 3.64 11.91
C TRP A 44 -11.55 4.58 12.52
N VAL A 45 -10.97 5.49 11.74
CA VAL A 45 -9.91 6.38 12.22
C VAL A 45 -10.50 7.62 12.89
N TRP A 46 -11.49 8.31 12.27
CA TRP A 46 -11.96 9.61 12.74
C TRP A 46 -13.33 10.07 12.17
N ARG A 47 -14.05 9.20 11.46
CA ARG A 47 -15.30 9.62 10.77
C ARG A 47 -16.41 8.59 10.86
N GLU A 48 -16.67 8.01 12.05
CA GLU A 48 -17.78 7.03 12.22
C GLU A 48 -19.13 7.58 11.72
N GLY A 49 -19.41 8.87 11.93
CA GLY A 49 -20.62 9.50 11.41
C GLY A 49 -20.75 9.52 9.89
N ARG A 50 -19.67 9.20 9.13
CA ARG A 50 -19.69 9.06 7.67
C ARG A 50 -20.53 7.84 7.24
N VAL A 51 -20.52 6.78 8.04
CA VAL A 51 -21.29 5.55 7.76
C VAL A 51 -22.78 5.86 7.68
N LYS A 52 -23.34 6.62 8.62
CA LYS A 52 -24.75 7.06 8.60
C LYS A 52 -25.13 7.83 7.33
N LYS A 53 -24.19 8.62 6.80
CA LYS A 53 -24.42 9.39 5.56
C LYS A 53 -24.41 8.47 4.33
N ILE A 54 -23.52 7.47 4.32
CA ILE A 54 -23.35 6.50 3.23
C ILE A 54 -24.58 5.62 3.10
N LYS A 55 -25.19 5.19 4.19
CA LYS A 55 -26.42 4.39 4.23
C LYS A 55 -27.54 4.94 3.34
N LYS A 56 -27.61 6.25 3.17
CA LYS A 56 -28.69 6.91 2.41
C LYS A 56 -28.61 6.65 0.89
N PHE A 57 -27.47 6.17 0.39
CA PHE A 57 -27.26 6.05 -1.03
C PHE A 57 -26.35 4.89 -1.47
N LEU A 58 -25.84 4.07 -0.54
CA LEU A 58 -25.17 2.81 -0.85
C LEU A 58 -26.03 1.64 -0.42
N ASP A 59 -26.27 0.72 -1.35
CA ASP A 59 -27.02 -0.50 -1.10
C ASP A 59 -26.12 -1.60 -0.55
N HIS A 60 -24.85 -1.65 -0.95
CA HIS A 60 -23.89 -2.70 -0.52
C HIS A 60 -22.45 -2.18 -0.50
N VAL A 61 -21.66 -2.67 0.45
CA VAL A 61 -20.22 -2.36 0.56
C VAL A 61 -19.42 -3.66 0.60
N LEU A 62 -18.40 -3.76 -0.25
CA LEU A 62 -17.45 -4.86 -0.26
C LEU A 62 -16.20 -4.45 0.53
N LEU A 63 -15.89 -5.21 1.57
CA LEU A 63 -14.89 -4.89 2.59
C LEU A 63 -13.59 -5.62 2.32
N LEU A 64 -12.46 -4.93 2.48
CA LEU A 64 -11.12 -5.52 2.38
C LEU A 64 -10.70 -6.25 3.65
N PHE A 65 -11.19 -5.80 4.81
CA PHE A 65 -10.79 -6.34 6.11
C PHE A 65 -12.00 -6.73 6.95
N ASN A 66 -11.92 -7.88 7.62
CA ASN A 66 -13.03 -8.39 8.43
C ASN A 66 -13.39 -7.46 9.60
N PHE A 67 -12.41 -6.74 10.17
CA PHE A 67 -12.67 -5.80 11.27
C PHE A 67 -13.55 -4.61 10.88
N GLU A 68 -13.64 -4.28 9.58
CA GLU A 68 -14.48 -3.18 9.07
C GLU A 68 -15.97 -3.49 9.23
N LYS A 69 -16.34 -4.77 9.17
CA LYS A 69 -17.73 -5.25 9.20
C LYS A 69 -18.54 -4.64 10.33
N LYS A 70 -18.00 -4.60 11.55
CA LYS A 70 -18.68 -4.06 12.74
C LYS A 70 -19.19 -2.62 12.57
N TYR A 71 -18.50 -1.79 11.79
CA TYR A 71 -18.89 -0.38 11.58
C TYR A 71 -20.07 -0.25 10.63
N PHE A 72 -20.17 -1.13 9.64
CA PHE A 72 -21.26 -1.14 8.67
C PHE A 72 -22.50 -1.89 9.23
N ASP A 73 -22.30 -2.98 9.95
CA ASP A 73 -23.37 -3.72 10.64
C ASP A 73 -24.10 -2.83 11.66
N LYS A 74 -23.35 -2.05 12.46
CA LYS A 74 -23.92 -1.09 13.45
C LYS A 74 -24.92 -0.12 12.82
N GLU A 75 -24.72 0.26 11.58
CA GLU A 75 -25.60 1.17 10.85
C GLU A 75 -26.57 0.43 9.91
N ASN A 76 -26.63 -0.89 9.95
CA ASN A 76 -27.46 -1.74 9.08
C ASN A 76 -27.21 -1.46 7.58
N ILE A 77 -25.95 -1.34 7.16
CA ILE A 77 -25.55 -1.31 5.75
C ILE A 77 -25.16 -2.73 5.34
N LYS A 78 -25.77 -3.24 4.27
CA LYS A 78 -25.39 -4.54 3.71
C LYS A 78 -23.90 -4.49 3.32
N ASN A 79 -23.15 -5.48 3.79
CA ASN A 79 -21.73 -5.58 3.50
C ASN A 79 -21.28 -7.03 3.37
N THR A 80 -20.20 -7.23 2.62
CA THR A 80 -19.57 -8.54 2.47
C THR A 80 -18.06 -8.37 2.58
N PHE A 81 -17.42 -9.16 3.44
CA PHE A 81 -15.98 -9.27 3.47
C PHE A 81 -15.52 -10.11 2.28
N VAL A 82 -14.72 -9.53 1.41
CA VAL A 82 -14.21 -10.15 0.17
C VAL A 82 -12.70 -10.40 0.21
N GLY A 83 -12.00 -9.87 1.23
CA GLY A 83 -10.55 -9.96 1.33
C GLY A 83 -9.82 -8.87 0.56
N HIS A 84 -8.49 -8.82 0.77
CA HIS A 84 -7.62 -7.87 0.10
C HIS A 84 -6.86 -8.57 -1.04
N PRO A 85 -6.89 -8.07 -2.29
CA PRO A 85 -6.27 -8.72 -3.44
C PRO A 85 -4.78 -9.03 -3.27
N LEU A 86 -4.04 -8.18 -2.54
CA LEU A 86 -2.62 -8.41 -2.25
C LEU A 86 -2.36 -9.63 -1.34
N LEU A 87 -3.40 -10.18 -0.70
CA LEU A 87 -3.28 -11.35 0.16
C LEU A 87 -3.65 -12.64 -0.59
N GLU A 88 -4.09 -12.54 -1.83
CA GLU A 88 -4.28 -13.69 -2.71
C GLU A 88 -2.90 -14.23 -3.10
N ASN A 89 -2.71 -15.54 -2.93
CA ASN A 89 -1.44 -16.19 -3.28
C ASN A 89 -1.25 -16.12 -4.79
N ASN A 90 -0.43 -15.20 -5.24
CA ASN A 90 0.09 -15.24 -6.59
C ASN A 90 1.07 -16.42 -6.69
N GLU A 91 0.84 -17.32 -7.63
CA GLU A 91 1.78 -18.40 -7.93
C GLU A 91 3.15 -17.80 -8.22
N ASN A 92 4.10 -18.13 -7.34
CA ASN A 92 5.45 -17.60 -7.41
C ASN A 92 6.17 -18.20 -8.61
N VAL A 93 6.28 -17.43 -9.68
CA VAL A 93 7.30 -17.69 -10.69
C VAL A 93 8.66 -17.58 -9.97
N LYS A 94 9.41 -18.68 -9.87
CA LYS A 94 10.73 -18.68 -9.23
C LYS A 94 11.70 -17.89 -10.11
N ALA A 95 12.09 -16.72 -9.66
CA ALA A 95 13.18 -15.98 -10.28
C ALA A 95 14.52 -16.54 -9.76
N ASP A 96 15.54 -16.56 -10.59
CA ASP A 96 16.90 -16.86 -10.17
C ASP A 96 17.46 -15.66 -9.38
N LEU A 97 17.61 -15.86 -8.08
CA LEU A 97 18.14 -14.87 -7.15
C LEU A 97 19.60 -15.10 -6.80
N SER A 98 20.27 -16.05 -7.47
CA SER A 98 21.63 -16.45 -7.13
C SER A 98 22.61 -15.28 -7.15
N ASN A 99 22.47 -14.36 -8.10
CA ASN A 99 23.30 -13.17 -8.20
C ASN A 99 23.03 -12.13 -7.09
N LEU A 100 21.81 -12.10 -6.53
CA LEU A 100 21.39 -11.15 -5.50
C LEU A 100 21.68 -11.65 -4.08
N ILE A 101 21.74 -12.98 -3.89
CA ILE A 101 21.82 -13.62 -2.57
C ILE A 101 23.18 -14.29 -2.33
N ASN A 102 24.08 -14.22 -3.29
CA ASN A 102 25.29 -15.07 -3.40
C ASN A 102 26.36 -14.88 -2.33
N ASN A 103 26.19 -13.95 -1.36
CA ASN A 103 27.26 -13.63 -0.42
C ASN A 103 27.01 -14.11 1.01
N GLY A 104 26.02 -14.97 1.26
CA GLY A 104 25.66 -15.43 2.62
C GLY A 104 25.21 -14.30 3.56
N LYS A 105 25.03 -13.09 3.05
CA LYS A 105 24.56 -11.94 3.83
C LYS A 105 23.04 -12.02 4.09
N LYS A 106 22.62 -11.48 5.23
CA LYS A 106 21.23 -11.38 5.62
C LYS A 106 20.57 -10.18 4.94
N ILE A 107 19.44 -10.39 4.29
CA ILE A 107 18.76 -9.35 3.52
C ILE A 107 17.89 -8.47 4.43
N ILE A 108 18.03 -7.14 4.25
CA ILE A 108 17.11 -6.14 4.80
C ILE A 108 16.43 -5.44 3.63
N SER A 109 15.10 -5.57 3.56
CA SER A 109 14.26 -4.93 2.53
C SER A 109 13.90 -3.50 2.90
N LEU A 110 14.07 -2.57 1.95
CA LEU A 110 13.85 -1.14 2.14
C LEU A 110 12.81 -0.61 1.15
N TYR A 111 11.81 0.12 1.64
CA TYR A 111 10.72 0.68 0.84
C TYR A 111 10.60 2.19 1.08
N ALA A 112 11.13 2.98 0.15
CA ALA A 112 11.11 4.45 0.25
C ALA A 112 9.79 5.09 -0.19
N GLY A 113 8.85 4.30 -0.70
CA GLY A 113 7.56 4.77 -1.24
C GLY A 113 7.47 4.60 -2.75
N SER A 114 6.25 4.68 -3.28
CA SER A 114 5.97 4.51 -4.71
C SER A 114 5.99 5.82 -5.50
N ARG A 115 5.79 6.97 -4.84
CA ARG A 115 5.81 8.29 -5.47
C ARG A 115 7.17 8.96 -5.30
N SER A 116 7.65 9.66 -6.33
CA SER A 116 8.96 10.33 -6.29
C SER A 116 9.08 11.34 -5.13
N SER A 117 8.00 12.05 -4.79
CA SER A 117 7.96 12.95 -3.64
C SER A 117 8.13 12.24 -2.29
N GLU A 118 7.62 11.03 -2.14
CA GLU A 118 7.79 10.20 -0.95
C GLU A 118 9.21 9.66 -0.87
N THR A 119 9.69 9.13 -2.00
CA THR A 119 11.05 8.59 -2.12
C THR A 119 12.10 9.66 -1.80
N SER A 120 11.98 10.87 -2.34
CA SER A 120 12.92 11.97 -2.07
C SER A 120 13.00 12.36 -0.59
N ILE A 121 11.92 12.20 0.16
CA ILE A 121 11.88 12.52 1.60
C ILE A 121 12.48 11.38 2.45
N LEU A 122 12.23 10.12 2.07
CA LEU A 122 12.61 8.97 2.89
C LEU A 122 13.98 8.38 2.52
N LEU A 123 14.42 8.55 1.28
CA LEU A 123 15.69 8.00 0.80
C LEU A 123 16.89 8.46 1.64
N PRO A 124 17.06 9.74 2.00
CA PRO A 124 18.15 10.16 2.89
C PRO A 124 18.14 9.46 4.24
N ILE A 125 16.95 9.25 4.83
CA ILE A 125 16.79 8.57 6.12
C ILE A 125 17.21 7.09 6.01
N LEU A 126 16.81 6.42 4.93
CA LEU A 126 17.19 5.03 4.69
C LEU A 126 18.68 4.89 4.40
N ILE A 127 19.29 5.86 3.72
CA ILE A 127 20.75 5.92 3.50
C ILE A 127 21.49 6.08 4.82
N ASP A 128 21.04 6.98 5.69
CA ASP A 128 21.65 7.17 7.01
C ASP A 128 21.52 5.92 7.87
N PHE A 129 20.37 5.23 7.80
CA PHE A 129 20.19 3.93 8.42
C PHE A 129 21.20 2.89 7.92
N ILE A 130 21.43 2.80 6.60
CA ILE A 130 22.41 1.88 6.02
C ILE A 130 23.83 2.19 6.52
N LYS A 131 24.21 3.47 6.55
CA LYS A 131 25.53 3.89 7.05
C LYS A 131 25.74 3.46 8.49
N LEU A 132 24.77 3.76 9.37
CA LEU A 132 24.82 3.36 10.78
C LEU A 132 24.87 1.84 10.98
N MET A 133 24.17 1.09 10.13
CA MET A 133 24.24 -0.36 10.16
C MET A 133 25.59 -0.88 9.73
N ASN A 134 26.19 -0.32 8.66
CA ASN A 134 27.48 -0.74 8.14
C ASN A 134 28.65 -0.39 9.06
N GLU A 135 28.54 0.67 9.89
CA GLU A 135 29.51 0.97 10.94
C GLU A 135 29.64 -0.12 12.00
N LYS A 136 28.55 -0.84 12.25
CA LYS A 136 28.46 -1.82 13.34
C LYS A 136 28.46 -3.26 12.86
N PHE A 137 27.99 -3.49 11.62
CA PHE A 137 27.69 -4.84 11.12
C PHE A 137 28.05 -4.94 9.63
N ASN A 138 28.74 -6.00 9.24
CA ASN A 138 29.12 -6.29 7.84
C ASN A 138 28.29 -7.41 7.20
N GLN A 139 27.37 -8.00 7.93
CA GLN A 139 26.63 -9.22 7.56
C GLN A 139 25.34 -8.94 6.81
N TYR A 140 24.99 -7.68 6.56
CA TYR A 140 23.73 -7.32 5.93
C TYR A 140 23.92 -6.89 4.46
N HIS A 141 22.90 -7.20 3.68
CA HIS A 141 22.71 -6.72 2.32
C HIS A 141 21.38 -5.97 2.26
N PHE A 142 21.38 -4.76 1.75
CA PHE A 142 20.21 -3.89 1.70
C PHE A 142 19.61 -3.89 0.29
N VAL A 143 18.31 -4.18 0.20
CA VAL A 143 17.62 -4.21 -1.08
C VAL A 143 16.49 -3.17 -1.08
N PHE A 144 16.65 -2.14 -1.92
CA PHE A 144 15.56 -1.20 -2.19
C PHE A 144 14.56 -1.80 -3.16
N HIS A 145 13.31 -1.94 -2.70
CA HIS A 145 12.17 -2.28 -3.53
C HIS A 145 11.60 -0.98 -4.12
N SER A 146 11.80 -0.79 -5.41
CA SER A 146 11.43 0.44 -6.11
C SER A 146 10.32 0.19 -7.14
N THR A 147 9.74 1.27 -7.65
CA THR A 147 9.03 1.28 -8.94
C THR A 147 10.02 1.63 -10.04
N ASP A 148 9.71 1.30 -11.30
CA ASP A 148 10.59 1.68 -12.43
C ASP A 148 10.81 3.20 -12.48
N GLN A 149 9.78 3.98 -12.15
CA GLN A 149 9.86 5.44 -12.10
C GLN A 149 10.91 5.96 -11.11
N ASN A 150 11.07 5.30 -9.96
CA ASN A 150 11.94 5.76 -8.87
C ASN A 150 13.30 5.07 -8.85
N LYS A 151 13.50 4.02 -9.67
CA LYS A 151 14.72 3.23 -9.70
C LYS A 151 15.96 4.07 -9.99
N ASN A 152 15.88 4.95 -10.98
CA ASN A 152 17.00 5.82 -11.35
C ASN A 152 17.31 6.82 -10.23
N LEU A 153 16.30 7.44 -9.63
CA LEU A 153 16.48 8.36 -8.49
C LEU A 153 17.25 7.70 -7.34
N ILE A 154 16.88 6.47 -6.98
CA ILE A 154 17.52 5.74 -5.89
C ILE A 154 18.95 5.34 -6.30
N ASN A 155 19.15 4.81 -7.52
CA ASN A 155 20.46 4.42 -8.01
C ASN A 155 21.44 5.58 -8.05
N ASP A 156 21.02 6.77 -8.47
CA ASP A 156 21.89 7.95 -8.56
C ASP A 156 22.36 8.42 -7.18
N GLU A 157 21.50 8.31 -6.16
CA GLU A 157 21.91 8.61 -4.79
C GLU A 157 22.85 7.55 -4.21
N ILE A 158 22.57 6.26 -4.46
CA ILE A 158 23.44 5.16 -3.99
C ILE A 158 24.83 5.21 -4.61
N LYS A 159 24.94 5.49 -5.91
CA LYS A 159 26.26 5.62 -6.60
C LYS A 159 27.18 6.64 -5.97
N LYS A 160 26.63 7.71 -5.37
CA LYS A 160 27.42 8.74 -4.67
C LYS A 160 28.04 8.23 -3.37
N LEU A 161 27.57 7.11 -2.82
CA LEU A 161 27.92 6.64 -1.48
C LEU A 161 29.10 5.68 -1.47
N ASN A 162 29.48 5.11 -2.61
CA ASN A 162 30.50 4.07 -2.72
C ASN A 162 30.29 2.89 -1.75
N ILE A 163 29.02 2.44 -1.60
CA ILE A 163 28.60 1.34 -0.73
C ILE A 163 28.22 0.14 -1.60
N GLU A 164 28.89 -0.99 -1.43
CA GLU A 164 28.76 -2.17 -2.29
C GLU A 164 27.60 -3.11 -1.92
N ASN A 165 27.10 -3.06 -0.67
CA ASN A 165 26.10 -3.99 -0.17
C ASN A 165 24.66 -3.46 -0.31
N ILE A 166 24.39 -2.70 -1.37
CA ILE A 166 23.07 -2.15 -1.68
C ILE A 166 22.67 -2.53 -3.10
N GLU A 167 21.43 -2.92 -3.27
CA GLU A 167 20.82 -3.19 -4.56
C GLU A 167 19.46 -2.53 -4.72
N VAL A 168 19.06 -2.24 -5.97
CA VAL A 168 17.74 -1.64 -6.28
C VAL A 168 17.02 -2.52 -7.29
N ILE A 169 15.87 -3.04 -6.88
CA ILE A 169 15.02 -3.90 -7.69
C ILE A 169 13.69 -3.23 -8.00
N SER A 170 13.16 -3.45 -9.20
CA SER A 170 11.83 -2.96 -9.63
C SER A 170 10.91 -4.05 -10.17
N ASP A 171 11.43 -5.22 -10.49
CA ASP A 171 10.65 -6.37 -10.94
C ASP A 171 9.81 -6.95 -9.78
N GLU A 172 8.48 -7.01 -9.97
CA GLU A 172 7.54 -7.43 -8.92
C GLU A 172 7.73 -8.89 -8.50
N ASN A 173 8.11 -9.78 -9.43
CA ASN A 173 8.35 -11.19 -9.12
C ASN A 173 9.59 -11.36 -8.24
N ILE A 174 10.64 -10.60 -8.55
CA ILE A 174 11.88 -10.58 -7.75
C ILE A 174 11.62 -9.97 -6.38
N LYS A 175 10.87 -8.87 -6.30
CA LYS A 175 10.52 -8.20 -5.04
C LYS A 175 9.86 -9.15 -4.04
N SER A 176 8.84 -9.90 -4.45
CA SER A 176 8.12 -10.81 -3.55
C SER A 176 9.03 -11.92 -3.01
N GLN A 177 9.92 -12.45 -3.85
CA GLN A 177 10.87 -13.49 -3.46
C GLN A 177 11.97 -12.96 -2.53
N ILE A 178 12.50 -11.77 -2.80
CA ILE A 178 13.48 -11.13 -1.91
C ILE A 178 12.85 -10.82 -0.57
N LEU A 179 11.61 -10.28 -0.55
CA LEU A 179 10.90 -9.99 0.68
C LEU A 179 10.73 -11.28 1.53
N SER A 180 10.33 -12.39 0.93
CA SER A 180 10.16 -13.67 1.65
C SER A 180 11.44 -14.21 2.27
N LYS A 181 12.62 -13.81 1.76
CA LYS A 181 13.95 -14.17 2.26
C LYS A 181 14.56 -13.10 3.17
N SER A 182 13.91 -11.98 3.32
CA SER A 182 14.39 -10.88 4.18
C SER A 182 14.19 -11.22 5.65
N ILE A 183 15.19 -10.88 6.46
CA ILE A 183 15.11 -11.03 7.91
C ILE A 183 14.42 -9.84 8.58
N PHE A 184 14.38 -8.70 7.89
CA PHE A 184 13.80 -7.45 8.37
C PHE A 184 13.41 -6.55 7.22
N ALA A 185 12.42 -5.68 7.46
CA ALA A 185 12.06 -4.65 6.48
C ALA A 185 11.89 -3.27 7.14
N VAL A 186 12.29 -2.21 6.41
CA VAL A 186 11.96 -0.83 6.75
C VAL A 186 11.10 -0.27 5.64
N SER A 187 9.90 0.16 5.97
CA SER A 187 8.90 0.51 4.97
C SER A 187 8.23 1.84 5.26
N LYS A 188 7.97 2.60 4.21
CA LYS A 188 7.02 3.70 4.27
C LYS A 188 5.62 3.17 4.57
N SER A 189 4.87 3.88 5.40
CA SER A 189 3.45 3.57 5.64
C SER A 189 2.65 3.53 4.32
N GLY A 190 1.95 2.44 4.07
CA GLY A 190 1.15 2.25 2.85
C GLY A 190 0.78 0.78 2.63
N THR A 191 0.27 0.47 1.46
CA THR A 191 -0.23 -0.87 1.08
C THR A 191 0.86 -1.94 1.20
N VAL A 192 2.12 -1.58 0.92
CA VAL A 192 3.27 -2.52 1.03
C VAL A 192 3.44 -3.10 2.44
N SER A 193 2.96 -2.42 3.49
CA SER A 193 2.99 -2.97 4.84
C SER A 193 2.14 -4.23 5.00
N LEU A 194 1.10 -4.39 4.19
CA LEU A 194 0.29 -5.63 4.15
C LEU A 194 1.06 -6.78 3.50
N GLU A 195 1.81 -6.52 2.44
CA GLU A 195 2.66 -7.51 1.77
C GLU A 195 3.75 -8.00 2.72
N ILE A 196 4.39 -7.07 3.46
CA ILE A 196 5.41 -7.40 4.47
C ILE A 196 4.81 -8.25 5.59
N CYS A 197 3.63 -7.88 6.11
CA CYS A 197 2.93 -8.66 7.12
C CYS A 197 2.54 -10.05 6.60
N ASN A 198 2.04 -10.15 5.37
CA ASN A 198 1.68 -11.43 4.75
C ASN A 198 2.92 -12.35 4.59
N SER A 199 4.06 -11.76 4.27
CA SER A 199 5.35 -12.47 4.18
C SER A 199 5.95 -12.79 5.55
N LYS A 200 5.31 -12.41 6.65
CA LYS A 200 5.75 -12.63 8.04
C LYS A 200 7.14 -12.08 8.35
N VAL A 201 7.54 -11.01 7.67
CA VAL A 201 8.83 -10.35 7.88
C VAL A 201 8.69 -9.29 8.96
N PRO A 202 9.50 -9.34 10.04
CA PRO A 202 9.56 -8.28 11.04
C PRO A 202 9.87 -6.93 10.40
N SER A 203 9.17 -5.86 10.79
CA SER A 203 9.35 -4.58 10.11
C SER A 203 9.16 -3.37 11.01
N VAL A 204 9.76 -2.26 10.59
CA VAL A 204 9.48 -0.92 11.09
C VAL A 204 8.79 -0.11 9.99
N ILE A 205 7.66 0.48 10.35
CA ILE A 205 6.94 1.38 9.47
C ILE A 205 7.33 2.82 9.80
N ILE A 206 7.86 3.52 8.81
CA ILE A 206 8.26 4.92 8.93
C ILE A 206 7.31 5.82 8.14
N TYR A 207 7.09 7.02 8.68
CA TYR A 207 6.30 8.03 8.02
C TYR A 207 6.92 9.41 8.28
N LYS A 208 7.13 10.16 7.21
CA LYS A 208 7.57 11.55 7.27
C LYS A 208 6.74 12.38 6.31
N MET A 209 6.24 13.50 6.79
CA MET A 209 5.51 14.47 6.00
C MET A 209 6.16 15.85 6.10
N ASN A 210 5.90 16.70 5.13
CA ASN A 210 6.29 18.09 5.19
C ASN A 210 5.51 18.82 6.28
N PHE A 211 6.14 19.82 6.91
CA PHE A 211 5.55 20.60 7.99
C PHE A 211 4.17 21.18 7.66
N LEU A 212 3.98 21.66 6.43
CA LEU A 212 2.68 22.18 5.97
C LEU A 212 1.58 21.11 5.99
N ASN A 213 1.88 19.88 5.58
CA ASN A 213 0.93 18.79 5.62
C ASN A 213 0.62 18.34 7.04
N PHE A 214 1.60 18.45 7.95
CA PHE A 214 1.41 18.17 9.38
C PHE A 214 0.43 19.15 10.05
N MET A 215 0.43 20.41 9.62
CA MET A 215 -0.49 21.44 10.15
C MET A 215 -1.94 21.27 9.66
N ILE A 216 -2.19 20.47 8.62
CA ILE A 216 -3.52 20.27 8.01
C ILE A 216 -4.20 18.99 8.52
N VAL A 217 -3.45 18.07 9.13
CA VAL A 217 -3.92 16.80 9.68
C VAL A 217 -4.29 16.95 11.15
#